data_9478b660de00dd158d7985be248ac719
#
_entry.id   9478b660de00dd158d7985be248ac719
#
_cell.length_a   1.000
_cell.length_b   1.000
_cell.length_c   1.000
_cell.angle_alpha   90.00
_cell.angle_beta   90.00
_cell.angle_gamma   90.00
#
_symmetry.space_group_name_H-M   'P 1'
#
loop_
_entity.id
_entity.type
_entity.pdbx_description
1 polymer ?
#
loop_
_entity_poly.entity_id
_entity_poly.type
_entity_poly.pdbx_seq_one_letter_code
_entity_poly.pdbx_strand_id
1 'polypeptide(L)'
;QRRQVFPRFHQLRTVRALLRRSREEGVGRRYLIQHSAGSGKSNTIAWLAHQLVELCSAADPLQAQFDSVIVITDRRALDAQITRTIKSYDHVASVLGHSENAQELRDYLHRGKKIIVTTVQKFPFILEELGGLAGRKFALLIDEAHSSQGGRTTAKMHQALSGRSGEEAFEEDATQDTVNEALEERIQSRRMLANASYFAFTATPKNKTLELFGEKVVTGGEVRFSSPAELTYTTKQA
;
A
#
# COMPACT_ATOMS: atom_id res chain seq x y z
N GLN A 1 -13.87 2.93 -27.93
CA GLN A 1 -12.56 3.45 -28.31
C GLN A 1 -11.56 3.11 -27.22
N ARG A 2 -10.47 2.37 -27.54
CA ARG A 2 -9.34 2.16 -26.63
C ARG A 2 -8.59 3.47 -26.52
N ARG A 3 -8.53 4.06 -25.31
CA ARG A 3 -7.73 5.25 -25.03
C ARG A 3 -6.36 4.82 -24.57
N GLN A 4 -5.32 5.19 -25.30
CA GLN A 4 -3.94 4.94 -24.89
C GLN A 4 -3.52 6.02 -23.87
N VAL A 5 -3.06 5.58 -22.70
CA VAL A 5 -2.61 6.46 -21.61
C VAL A 5 -1.12 6.26 -21.40
N PHE A 6 -0.34 7.32 -21.59
CA PHE A 6 1.09 7.32 -21.35
C PHE A 6 1.41 7.87 -19.97
N PRO A 7 2.41 7.30 -19.26
CA PRO A 7 2.86 7.84 -17.98
C PRO A 7 3.53 9.21 -18.17
N ARG A 8 3.25 10.13 -17.27
CA ARG A 8 4.02 11.37 -17.17
C ARG A 8 5.44 11.06 -16.67
N PHE A 9 6.39 11.95 -16.92
CA PHE A 9 7.80 11.76 -16.58
C PHE A 9 7.99 11.36 -15.08
N HIS A 10 7.38 12.08 -14.15
CA HIS A 10 7.50 11.80 -12.72
C HIS A 10 6.91 10.42 -12.34
N GLN A 11 5.81 10.01 -12.96
CA GLN A 11 5.20 8.71 -12.72
C GLN A 11 6.13 7.58 -13.18
N LEU A 12 6.68 7.70 -14.38
CA LEU A 12 7.63 6.73 -14.93
C LEU A 12 8.90 6.64 -14.08
N ARG A 13 9.46 7.81 -13.69
CA ARG A 13 10.64 7.89 -12.82
C ARG A 13 10.39 7.19 -11.49
N THR A 14 9.28 7.49 -10.82
CA THR A 14 8.90 6.89 -9.54
C THR A 14 8.73 5.38 -9.65
N VAL A 15 7.99 4.89 -10.64
CA VAL A 15 7.80 3.44 -10.82
C VAL A 15 9.13 2.73 -11.03
N ARG A 16 9.99 3.25 -11.93
CA ARG A 16 11.33 2.67 -12.17
C ARG A 16 12.23 2.68 -10.94
N ALA A 17 12.21 3.76 -10.16
CA ALA A 17 12.98 3.85 -8.92
C ALA A 17 12.51 2.82 -7.90
N LEU A 18 11.20 2.67 -7.71
CA LEU A 18 10.63 1.71 -6.77
C LEU A 18 10.91 0.26 -7.18
N LEU A 19 10.82 -0.07 -8.47
CA LEU A 19 11.14 -1.42 -8.96
C LEU A 19 12.62 -1.76 -8.74
N ARG A 20 13.53 -0.83 -9.09
CA ARG A 20 14.97 -0.99 -8.85
C ARG A 20 15.24 -1.22 -7.37
N ARG A 21 14.75 -0.33 -6.50
CA ARG A 21 14.95 -0.41 -5.05
C ARG A 21 14.35 -1.69 -4.46
N SER A 22 13.13 -2.04 -4.84
CA SER A 22 12.50 -3.29 -4.38
C SER A 22 13.31 -4.52 -4.75
N ARG A 23 13.91 -4.53 -5.94
CA ARG A 23 14.75 -5.63 -6.40
C ARG A 23 16.08 -5.72 -5.64
N GLU A 24 16.72 -4.56 -5.40
CA GLU A 24 18.03 -4.48 -4.76
C GLU A 24 17.94 -4.71 -3.24
N GLU A 25 16.92 -4.11 -2.59
CA GLU A 25 16.77 -4.10 -1.14
C GLU A 25 15.99 -5.33 -0.59
N GLY A 26 15.30 -6.06 -1.45
CA GLY A 26 14.50 -7.23 -1.07
C GLY A 26 13.15 -6.88 -0.43
N VAL A 27 12.52 -7.90 0.17
CA VAL A 27 11.22 -7.77 0.84
C VAL A 27 11.38 -7.24 2.27
N GLY A 28 10.31 -6.67 2.85
CA GLY A 28 10.29 -6.12 4.21
C GLY A 28 10.67 -4.64 4.27
N ARG A 29 10.65 -3.93 3.15
CA ARG A 29 11.02 -2.52 3.04
C ARG A 29 9.83 -1.58 3.06
N ARG A 30 10.10 -0.30 3.33
CA ARG A 30 9.11 0.77 3.39
C ARG A 30 9.53 1.90 2.48
N TYR A 31 8.60 2.39 1.69
CA TYR A 31 8.84 3.47 0.73
C TYR A 31 7.76 4.53 0.89
N LEU A 32 8.16 5.78 1.07
CA LEU A 32 7.26 6.93 1.07
C LEU A 32 7.30 7.60 -0.30
N ILE A 33 6.15 7.69 -0.94
CA ILE A 33 5.98 8.33 -2.24
C ILE A 33 5.13 9.59 -2.04
N GLN A 34 5.76 10.76 -2.20
CA GLN A 34 5.09 12.04 -2.07
C GLN A 34 4.73 12.60 -3.44
N HIS A 35 3.47 12.45 -3.82
CA HIS A 35 2.94 12.97 -5.08
C HIS A 35 1.77 13.92 -4.79
N SER A 36 1.83 15.15 -5.31
CA SER A 36 0.79 16.18 -5.11
C SER A 36 -0.58 15.72 -5.62
N ALA A 37 -1.65 16.34 -5.11
CA ALA A 37 -2.99 16.13 -5.63
C ALA A 37 -3.04 16.44 -7.14
N GLY A 38 -3.78 15.65 -7.91
CA GLY A 38 -3.87 15.80 -9.37
C GLY A 38 -2.65 15.30 -10.18
N SER A 39 -1.59 14.83 -9.54
CA SER A 39 -0.40 14.26 -10.21
C SER A 39 -0.67 12.95 -10.94
N GLY A 40 -1.85 12.32 -10.71
CA GLY A 40 -2.21 11.01 -11.26
C GLY A 40 -1.71 9.84 -10.42
N LYS A 41 -1.69 9.96 -9.09
CA LYS A 41 -1.30 8.90 -8.13
C LYS A 41 -1.95 7.55 -8.45
N SER A 42 -3.26 7.51 -8.70
CA SER A 42 -3.99 6.28 -9.01
C SER A 42 -3.42 5.52 -10.21
N ASN A 43 -3.00 6.24 -11.27
CA ASN A 43 -2.33 5.61 -12.41
C ASN A 43 -0.95 5.09 -12.02
N THR A 44 -0.18 5.85 -11.22
CA THR A 44 1.14 5.42 -10.73
C THR A 44 1.01 4.14 -9.91
N ILE A 45 0.02 4.07 -9.01
CA ILE A 45 -0.28 2.88 -8.20
C ILE A 45 -0.63 1.69 -9.10
N ALA A 46 -1.51 1.87 -10.09
CA ALA A 46 -1.91 0.82 -11.00
C ALA A 46 -0.72 0.28 -11.82
N TRP A 47 0.11 1.14 -12.39
CA TRP A 47 1.32 0.73 -13.12
C TRP A 47 2.33 0.02 -12.22
N LEU A 48 2.54 0.56 -11.01
CA LEU A 48 3.43 -0.07 -10.03
C LEU A 48 2.93 -1.47 -9.63
N ALA A 49 1.62 -1.62 -9.38
CA ALA A 49 1.04 -2.91 -9.02
C ALA A 49 1.30 -3.97 -10.11
N HIS A 50 1.10 -3.62 -11.38
CA HIS A 50 1.41 -4.51 -12.49
C HIS A 50 2.87 -4.91 -12.56
N GLN A 51 3.76 -3.93 -12.48
CA GLN A 51 5.19 -4.17 -12.59
C GLN A 51 5.75 -4.97 -11.40
N LEU A 52 5.20 -4.78 -10.18
CA LEU A 52 5.62 -5.54 -9.00
C LEU A 52 5.21 -7.02 -9.08
N VAL A 53 4.09 -7.33 -9.74
CA VAL A 53 3.68 -8.74 -9.98
C VAL A 53 4.68 -9.49 -10.86
N GLU A 54 5.28 -8.80 -11.81
CA GLU A 54 6.25 -9.35 -12.78
C GLU A 54 7.70 -9.18 -12.31
N LEU A 55 7.92 -8.48 -11.20
CA LEU A 55 9.26 -8.21 -10.69
C LEU A 55 9.93 -9.50 -10.19
N CYS A 56 11.03 -9.86 -10.79
CA CYS A 56 11.84 -10.99 -10.35
C CYS A 56 12.84 -10.58 -9.26
N SER A 57 13.14 -11.52 -8.38
CA SER A 57 14.16 -11.37 -7.34
C SER A 57 15.54 -11.11 -7.95
N ALA A 58 16.38 -10.32 -7.27
CA ALA A 58 17.78 -10.15 -7.65
C ALA A 58 18.61 -11.43 -7.46
N ALA A 59 18.24 -12.25 -6.48
CA ALA A 59 18.92 -13.50 -6.15
C ALA A 59 18.57 -14.64 -7.12
N ASP A 60 17.32 -14.65 -7.65
CA ASP A 60 16.84 -15.66 -8.59
C ASP A 60 15.91 -15.01 -9.62
N PRO A 61 16.35 -14.83 -10.88
CA PRO A 61 15.53 -14.23 -11.93
C PRO A 61 14.29 -15.04 -12.33
N LEU A 62 14.18 -16.30 -11.92
CA LEU A 62 13.00 -17.14 -12.17
C LEU A 62 11.98 -17.04 -11.02
N GLN A 63 12.36 -16.46 -9.88
CA GLN A 63 11.49 -16.32 -8.73
C GLN A 63 10.90 -14.91 -8.68
N ALA A 64 9.57 -14.81 -8.57
CA ALA A 64 8.89 -13.54 -8.33
C ALA A 64 9.34 -12.92 -6.98
N GLN A 65 9.57 -11.60 -6.97
CA GLN A 65 9.90 -10.85 -5.76
C GLN A 65 8.74 -10.85 -4.76
N PHE A 66 7.49 -10.79 -5.28
CA PHE A 66 6.26 -10.80 -4.50
C PHE A 66 5.28 -11.84 -5.05
N ASP A 67 4.62 -12.56 -4.15
CA ASP A 67 3.58 -13.52 -4.51
C ASP A 67 2.26 -12.83 -4.83
N SER A 68 1.94 -11.77 -4.08
CA SER A 68 0.75 -10.94 -4.28
C SER A 68 1.02 -9.47 -3.99
N VAL A 69 0.36 -8.61 -4.76
CA VAL A 69 0.34 -7.15 -4.59
C VAL A 69 -1.05 -6.75 -4.08
N ILE A 70 -1.11 -6.06 -2.95
CA ILE A 70 -2.37 -5.63 -2.33
C ILE A 70 -2.44 -4.11 -2.43
N VAL A 71 -3.46 -3.61 -3.13
CA VAL A 71 -3.73 -2.18 -3.27
C VAL A 71 -4.82 -1.79 -2.28
N ILE A 72 -4.49 -0.88 -1.39
CA ILE A 72 -5.35 -0.43 -0.30
C ILE A 72 -5.74 1.02 -0.57
N THR A 73 -7.05 1.28 -0.70
CA THR A 73 -7.60 2.59 -1.04
C THR A 73 -8.46 3.14 0.11
N ASP A 74 -8.49 4.47 0.25
CA ASP A 74 -9.35 5.13 1.26
C ASP A 74 -10.84 5.12 0.87
N ARG A 75 -11.14 5.29 -0.42
CA ARG A 75 -12.51 5.51 -0.88
C ARG A 75 -12.97 4.50 -1.91
N ARG A 76 -14.20 4.00 -1.77
CA ARG A 76 -14.86 3.12 -2.74
C ARG A 76 -14.85 3.68 -4.18
N ALA A 77 -14.92 5.00 -4.34
CA ALA A 77 -14.86 5.65 -5.66
C ALA A 77 -13.46 5.58 -6.29
N LEU A 78 -12.39 5.74 -5.49
CA LEU A 78 -10.99 5.56 -5.92
C LEU A 78 -10.70 4.09 -6.21
N ASP A 79 -11.24 3.19 -5.41
CA ASP A 79 -11.20 1.76 -5.60
C ASP A 79 -11.73 1.36 -6.97
N ALA A 80 -12.90 1.84 -7.36
CA ALA A 80 -13.48 1.61 -8.68
C ALA A 80 -12.60 2.18 -9.82
N GLN A 81 -11.97 3.34 -9.62
CA GLN A 81 -11.07 3.94 -10.61
C GLN A 81 -9.78 3.13 -10.77
N ILE A 82 -9.13 2.77 -9.68
CA ILE A 82 -7.91 1.97 -9.67
C ILE A 82 -8.21 0.59 -10.26
N THR A 83 -9.28 -0.07 -9.81
CA THR A 83 -9.74 -1.35 -10.35
C THR A 83 -9.98 -1.29 -11.85
N ARG A 84 -10.63 -0.23 -12.34
CA ARG A 84 -10.87 -0.03 -13.78
C ARG A 84 -9.56 0.17 -14.53
N THR A 85 -8.63 0.94 -13.98
CA THR A 85 -7.32 1.16 -14.57
C THR A 85 -6.52 -0.15 -14.62
N ILE A 86 -6.51 -0.92 -13.54
CA ILE A 86 -5.85 -2.23 -13.51
C ILE A 86 -6.51 -3.19 -14.51
N LYS A 87 -7.83 -3.27 -14.58
CA LYS A 87 -8.57 -4.11 -15.55
C LYS A 87 -8.36 -3.70 -17.02
N SER A 88 -7.95 -2.47 -17.29
CA SER A 88 -7.71 -2.00 -18.67
C SER A 88 -6.48 -2.64 -19.32
N TYR A 89 -5.65 -3.31 -18.55
CA TYR A 89 -4.52 -4.10 -19.05
C TYR A 89 -5.00 -5.53 -19.37
N ASP A 90 -4.99 -5.90 -20.63
CA ASP A 90 -5.68 -7.07 -21.23
C ASP A 90 -5.39 -8.45 -20.58
N HIS A 91 -4.33 -8.60 -19.80
CA HIS A 91 -3.91 -9.89 -19.23
C HIS A 91 -4.25 -10.09 -17.74
N VAL A 92 -4.97 -9.18 -17.10
CA VAL A 92 -5.05 -9.09 -15.63
C VAL A 92 -6.41 -9.49 -15.05
N ALA A 93 -7.44 -9.68 -15.86
CA ALA A 93 -8.79 -10.00 -15.35
C ALA A 93 -8.83 -11.31 -14.53
N SER A 94 -8.04 -12.32 -14.88
CA SER A 94 -7.95 -13.58 -14.12
C SER A 94 -7.07 -13.48 -12.86
N VAL A 95 -6.23 -12.44 -12.78
CA VAL A 95 -5.20 -12.23 -11.76
C VAL A 95 -5.67 -11.25 -10.69
N LEU A 96 -6.67 -10.40 -11.02
CA LEU A 96 -7.21 -9.37 -10.16
C LEU A 96 -8.35 -9.91 -9.30
N GLY A 97 -8.29 -9.66 -7.98
CA GLY A 97 -9.39 -9.80 -7.03
C GLY A 97 -9.79 -8.43 -6.50
N HIS A 98 -11.07 -8.12 -6.51
CA HIS A 98 -11.64 -6.98 -5.81
C HIS A 98 -12.47 -7.53 -4.64
N SER A 99 -12.01 -7.30 -3.40
CA SER A 99 -12.69 -7.84 -2.23
C SER A 99 -13.67 -6.83 -1.64
N GLU A 100 -14.94 -7.23 -1.56
CA GLU A 100 -15.98 -6.44 -0.91
C GLU A 100 -16.05 -6.72 0.59
N ASN A 101 -15.70 -7.93 1.02
CA ASN A 101 -15.72 -8.33 2.42
C ASN A 101 -14.42 -9.05 2.84
N ALA A 102 -14.29 -9.31 4.15
CA ALA A 102 -13.10 -9.94 4.73
C ALA A 102 -12.91 -11.40 4.26
N GLN A 103 -14.01 -12.14 4.05
CA GLN A 103 -13.94 -13.53 3.61
C GLN A 103 -13.39 -13.66 2.19
N GLU A 104 -13.86 -12.82 1.26
CA GLU A 104 -13.32 -12.78 -0.10
C GLU A 104 -11.84 -12.41 -0.12
N LEU A 105 -11.44 -11.46 0.74
CA LEU A 105 -10.04 -11.09 0.88
C LEU A 105 -9.18 -12.28 1.32
N ARG A 106 -9.62 -13.02 2.33
CA ARG A 106 -8.98 -14.25 2.80
C ARG A 106 -8.85 -15.28 1.66
N ASP A 107 -9.95 -15.52 0.97
CA ASP A 107 -9.98 -16.46 -0.15
C ASP A 107 -9.00 -16.06 -1.26
N TYR A 108 -8.91 -14.78 -1.61
CA TYR A 108 -7.97 -14.29 -2.61
C TYR A 108 -6.51 -14.44 -2.15
N LEU A 109 -6.23 -14.15 -0.89
CA LEU A 109 -4.90 -14.33 -0.32
C LEU A 109 -4.49 -15.81 -0.35
N HIS A 110 -5.36 -16.71 0.11
CA HIS A 110 -5.07 -18.15 0.12
C HIS A 110 -4.94 -18.73 -1.29
N ARG A 111 -5.77 -18.32 -2.23
CA ARG A 111 -5.69 -18.74 -3.64
C ARG A 111 -4.52 -18.11 -4.41
N GLY A 112 -3.76 -17.22 -3.80
CA GLY A 112 -2.61 -16.56 -4.43
C GLY A 112 -2.95 -15.65 -5.58
N LYS A 113 -4.08 -14.90 -5.48
CA LYS A 113 -4.39 -13.82 -6.43
C LYS A 113 -3.22 -12.84 -6.50
N LYS A 114 -2.79 -12.52 -7.71
CA LYS A 114 -1.59 -11.71 -7.93
C LYS A 114 -1.80 -10.24 -7.58
N ILE A 115 -2.95 -9.67 -7.90
CA ILE A 115 -3.33 -8.31 -7.50
C ILE A 115 -4.65 -8.38 -6.77
N ILE A 116 -4.70 -7.78 -5.58
CA ILE A 116 -5.90 -7.67 -4.76
C ILE A 116 -6.13 -6.20 -4.49
N VAL A 117 -7.34 -5.69 -4.82
CA VAL A 117 -7.73 -4.32 -4.49
C VAL A 117 -8.75 -4.37 -3.36
N THR A 118 -8.55 -3.55 -2.35
CA THR A 118 -9.40 -3.53 -1.16
C THR A 118 -9.39 -2.16 -0.50
N THR A 119 -10.28 -1.95 0.45
CA THR A 119 -10.40 -0.68 1.17
C THR A 119 -9.63 -0.71 2.49
N VAL A 120 -9.30 0.47 2.98
CA VAL A 120 -8.51 0.72 4.19
C VAL A 120 -9.12 0.11 5.46
N GLN A 121 -10.45 0.02 5.53
CA GLN A 121 -11.16 -0.57 6.66
C GLN A 121 -10.75 -2.03 6.94
N LYS A 122 -10.28 -2.75 5.92
CA LYS A 122 -9.84 -4.15 6.04
C LYS A 122 -8.36 -4.29 6.38
N PHE A 123 -7.65 -3.18 6.54
CA PHE A 123 -6.19 -3.19 6.74
C PHE A 123 -5.73 -3.98 7.99
N PRO A 124 -6.35 -3.84 9.17
CA PRO A 124 -5.98 -4.63 10.34
C PRO A 124 -6.11 -6.14 10.09
N PHE A 125 -7.20 -6.54 9.43
CA PHE A 125 -7.45 -7.92 9.03
C PHE A 125 -6.40 -8.42 8.02
N ILE A 126 -6.02 -7.59 7.04
CA ILE A 126 -4.95 -7.91 6.09
C ILE A 126 -3.65 -8.25 6.82
N LEU A 127 -3.24 -7.42 7.76
CA LEU A 127 -1.99 -7.62 8.50
C LEU A 127 -1.99 -8.92 9.31
N GLU A 128 -3.13 -9.29 9.88
CA GLU A 128 -3.30 -10.56 10.59
C GLU A 128 -3.16 -11.76 9.66
N GLU A 129 -3.90 -11.77 8.55
CA GLU A 129 -3.84 -12.84 7.56
C GLU A 129 -2.44 -13.00 6.94
N LEU A 130 -1.78 -11.89 6.58
CA LEU A 130 -0.43 -11.93 6.03
C LEU A 130 0.59 -12.47 7.02
N GLY A 131 0.40 -12.20 8.32
CA GLY A 131 1.24 -12.77 9.38
C GLY A 131 1.14 -14.29 9.46
N GLY A 132 -0.02 -14.86 9.18
CA GLY A 132 -0.25 -16.31 9.09
C GLY A 132 0.36 -16.96 7.83
N LEU A 133 0.65 -16.17 6.79
CA LEU A 133 1.20 -16.62 5.51
C LEU A 133 2.72 -16.37 5.40
N ALA A 134 3.48 -16.74 6.43
CA ALA A 134 4.92 -16.43 6.56
C ALA A 134 5.81 -16.94 5.40
N GLY A 135 5.35 -17.95 4.65
CA GLY A 135 6.06 -18.47 3.47
C GLY A 135 5.84 -17.67 2.20
N ARG A 136 4.97 -16.64 2.21
CA ARG A 136 4.65 -15.79 1.06
C ARG A 136 5.15 -14.37 1.23
N LYS A 137 5.43 -13.71 0.12
CA LYS A 137 5.97 -12.35 0.04
C LYS A 137 4.93 -11.40 -0.55
N PHE A 138 4.72 -10.26 0.11
CA PHE A 138 3.65 -9.32 -0.23
C PHE A 138 4.18 -7.92 -0.51
N ALA A 139 3.53 -7.21 -1.44
CA ALA A 139 3.67 -5.77 -1.62
C ALA A 139 2.35 -5.08 -1.29
N LEU A 140 2.36 -4.13 -0.35
CA LEU A 140 1.18 -3.35 0.05
C LEU A 140 1.33 -1.92 -0.48
N LEU A 141 0.44 -1.54 -1.41
CA LEU A 141 0.36 -0.19 -1.96
C LEU A 141 -0.77 0.55 -1.27
N ILE A 142 -0.43 1.55 -0.47
CA ILE A 142 -1.38 2.30 0.37
C ILE A 142 -1.59 3.68 -0.25
N ASP A 143 -2.81 3.96 -0.74
CA ASP A 143 -3.18 5.26 -1.26
C ASP A 143 -3.62 6.18 -0.12
N GLU A 144 -3.27 7.47 -0.21
CA GLU A 144 -3.54 8.52 0.76
C GLU A 144 -3.08 8.18 2.20
N ALA A 145 -1.85 7.68 2.34
CA ALA A 145 -1.23 7.34 3.62
C ALA A 145 -0.94 8.58 4.50
N HIS A 146 -1.97 9.34 4.83
CA HIS A 146 -1.89 10.48 5.75
C HIS A 146 -3.04 10.42 6.77
N SER A 147 -2.75 10.67 8.05
CA SER A 147 -3.75 10.67 9.09
C SER A 147 -4.68 11.89 9.00
N SER A 148 -6.00 11.71 8.95
CA SER A 148 -6.97 12.77 9.22
C SER A 148 -7.15 12.95 10.73
N GLN A 149 -7.42 14.18 11.19
CA GLN A 149 -7.63 14.44 12.61
C GLN A 149 -9.02 13.95 13.04
N GLY A 150 -9.09 12.94 13.92
CA GLY A 150 -10.35 12.47 14.48
C GLY A 150 -10.18 11.49 15.64
N GLY A 151 -9.74 11.98 16.78
CA GLY A 151 -9.44 11.17 17.98
C GLY A 151 -10.66 10.65 18.75
N ARG A 152 -11.54 9.85 18.15
CA ARG A 152 -12.67 9.21 18.87
C ARG A 152 -12.87 7.72 18.60
N THR A 153 -12.09 7.09 17.75
CA THR A 153 -12.31 5.71 17.25
C THR A 153 -11.50 4.67 18.02
N THR A 154 -10.42 5.03 18.68
CA THR A 154 -9.49 4.14 19.38
C THR A 154 -10.16 3.30 20.47
N ALA A 155 -11.12 3.86 21.22
CA ALA A 155 -11.82 3.14 22.30
C ALA A 155 -12.76 2.05 21.77
N LYS A 156 -13.38 2.25 20.61
CA LYS A 156 -14.29 1.25 19.99
C LYS A 156 -13.51 0.08 19.34
N MET A 157 -12.32 0.35 18.84
CA MET A 157 -11.47 -0.66 18.20
C MET A 157 -10.83 -1.59 19.24
N HIS A 158 -10.37 -1.06 20.37
CA HIS A 158 -9.92 -1.89 21.51
C HIS A 158 -11.02 -2.82 22.03
N GLN A 159 -12.28 -2.40 22.00
CA GLN A 159 -13.41 -3.19 22.44
C GLN A 159 -13.78 -4.31 21.41
N ALA A 160 -13.55 -4.09 20.12
CA ALA A 160 -13.76 -5.08 19.06
C ALA A 160 -12.66 -6.14 19.00
N LEU A 161 -11.41 -5.75 19.30
CA LEU A 161 -10.25 -6.67 19.34
C LEU A 161 -10.17 -7.49 20.63
N SER A 162 -10.85 -7.09 21.71
CA SER A 162 -10.79 -7.75 23.02
C SER A 162 -11.83 -8.85 23.23
N GLY A 163 -12.51 -9.30 22.18
CA GLY A 163 -13.32 -10.53 22.27
C GLY A 163 -14.80 -10.38 22.04
N ARG A 164 -15.21 -10.29 20.79
CA ARG A 164 -16.50 -10.81 20.31
C ARG A 164 -16.40 -11.08 18.80
N SER A 165 -16.61 -12.33 18.43
CA SER A 165 -16.93 -12.78 17.08
C SER A 165 -18.19 -12.08 16.57
N GLY A 166 -18.05 -11.11 15.68
CA GLY A 166 -19.15 -10.42 15.04
C GLY A 166 -18.65 -9.77 13.76
N GLU A 167 -18.75 -10.52 12.65
CA GLU A 167 -18.32 -10.09 11.31
C GLU A 167 -19.05 -8.85 10.77
N GLU A 168 -20.16 -8.45 11.39
CA GLU A 168 -21.04 -7.37 10.90
C GLU A 168 -20.70 -5.95 11.45
N ALA A 169 -19.84 -5.82 12.45
CA ALA A 169 -19.56 -4.52 13.09
C ALA A 169 -18.41 -3.71 12.45
N PHE A 170 -17.75 -4.24 11.42
CA PHE A 170 -16.55 -3.62 10.82
C PHE A 170 -16.83 -2.70 9.63
N GLU A 171 -18.06 -2.59 9.14
CA GLU A 171 -18.30 -2.03 7.81
C GLU A 171 -18.49 -0.50 7.73
N GLU A 172 -18.76 0.23 8.82
CA GLU A 172 -19.24 1.61 8.64
C GLU A 172 -18.36 2.76 9.19
N ASP A 173 -17.36 2.53 10.06
CA ASP A 173 -16.68 3.67 10.73
C ASP A 173 -15.14 3.65 10.77
N ALA A 174 -14.47 2.72 10.07
CA ALA A 174 -13.01 2.71 10.08
C ALA A 174 -12.45 3.74 9.08
N THR A 175 -11.89 4.81 9.61
CA THR A 175 -11.25 5.89 8.86
C THR A 175 -9.77 5.56 8.59
N GLN A 176 -9.12 6.37 7.74
CA GLN A 176 -7.67 6.34 7.47
C GLN A 176 -6.82 6.39 8.76
N ASP A 177 -7.33 7.01 9.83
CA ASP A 177 -6.68 7.04 11.14
C ASP A 177 -6.50 5.63 11.70
N THR A 178 -7.44 4.73 11.45
CA THR A 178 -7.39 3.32 11.87
C THR A 178 -6.23 2.54 11.23
N VAL A 179 -5.91 2.84 9.97
CA VAL A 179 -4.76 2.22 9.27
C VAL A 179 -3.45 2.67 9.88
N ASN A 180 -3.31 3.97 10.10
CA ASN A 180 -2.09 4.52 10.67
C ASN A 180 -1.91 4.05 12.13
N GLU A 181 -2.98 3.99 12.92
CA GLU A 181 -2.96 3.46 14.29
C GLU A 181 -2.58 1.98 14.32
N ALA A 182 -3.17 1.14 13.48
CA ALA A 182 -2.82 -0.27 13.38
C ALA A 182 -1.38 -0.50 12.89
N LEU A 183 -0.90 0.34 11.98
CA LEU A 183 0.50 0.38 11.57
C LEU A 183 1.41 0.84 12.72
N GLU A 184 1.03 1.91 13.44
CA GLU A 184 1.78 2.43 14.57
C GLU A 184 1.89 1.42 15.70
N GLU A 185 0.80 0.76 16.09
CA GLU A 185 0.81 -0.30 17.10
C GLU A 185 1.72 -1.46 16.70
N ARG A 186 1.69 -1.88 15.44
CA ARG A 186 2.57 -2.94 14.95
C ARG A 186 4.03 -2.51 14.83
N ILE A 187 4.30 -1.25 14.52
CA ILE A 187 5.66 -0.71 14.49
C ILE A 187 6.20 -0.55 15.91
N GLN A 188 5.40 -0.01 16.84
CA GLN A 188 5.76 0.11 18.25
C GLN A 188 6.00 -1.28 18.89
N SER A 189 5.21 -2.27 18.52
CA SER A 189 5.41 -3.67 18.95
C SER A 189 6.56 -4.38 18.22
N ARG A 190 7.37 -3.70 17.38
CA ARG A 190 8.42 -4.27 16.51
C ARG A 190 7.95 -5.42 15.61
N ARG A 191 6.66 -5.48 15.30
CA ARG A 191 6.03 -6.58 14.55
C ARG A 191 5.62 -6.19 13.13
N MET A 192 6.42 -5.35 12.44
CA MET A 192 6.26 -5.21 10.99
C MET A 192 6.51 -6.57 10.34
N LEU A 193 5.68 -6.89 9.38
CA LEU A 193 5.78 -8.16 8.69
C LEU A 193 7.05 -8.18 7.83
N ALA A 194 7.98 -9.06 8.16
CA ALA A 194 9.22 -9.23 7.41
C ALA A 194 8.97 -9.74 5.98
N ASN A 195 7.82 -10.37 5.75
CA ASN A 195 7.39 -10.88 4.45
C ASN A 195 6.57 -9.87 3.63
N ALA A 196 6.46 -8.61 4.07
CA ALA A 196 5.71 -7.58 3.36
C ALA A 196 6.52 -6.29 3.17
N SER A 197 6.49 -5.73 1.95
CA SER A 197 7.01 -4.39 1.66
C SER A 197 5.84 -3.40 1.53
N TYR A 198 6.08 -2.16 1.98
CA TYR A 198 5.04 -1.13 2.08
C TYR A 198 5.38 0.05 1.18
N PHE A 199 4.44 0.45 0.33
CA PHE A 199 4.53 1.57 -0.59
C PHE A 199 3.44 2.59 -0.25
N ALA A 200 3.79 3.61 0.51
CA ALA A 200 2.85 4.62 1.02
C ALA A 200 2.80 5.83 0.10
N PHE A 201 1.67 6.05 -0.55
CA PHE A 201 1.42 7.19 -1.41
C PHE A 201 0.67 8.29 -0.66
N THR A 202 1.14 9.52 -0.72
CA THR A 202 0.47 10.66 -0.09
C THR A 202 0.79 11.97 -0.81
N ALA A 203 -0.12 12.94 -0.77
CA ALA A 203 0.15 14.30 -1.22
C ALA A 203 0.86 15.13 -0.14
N THR A 204 0.49 14.92 1.12
CA THR A 204 0.89 15.72 2.28
C THR A 204 1.29 14.82 3.43
N PRO A 205 2.54 14.30 3.45
CA PRO A 205 3.00 13.45 4.54
C PRO A 205 3.01 14.24 5.85
N LYS A 206 2.41 13.69 6.89
CA LYS A 206 2.50 14.20 8.27
C LYS A 206 3.74 13.62 8.95
N ASN A 207 4.13 14.20 10.10
CA ASN A 207 5.32 13.75 10.83
C ASN A 207 5.32 12.24 11.10
N LYS A 208 4.20 11.69 11.54
CA LYS A 208 4.06 10.25 11.76
C LYS A 208 4.25 9.42 10.49
N THR A 209 3.67 9.85 9.37
CA THR A 209 3.85 9.19 8.06
C THR A 209 5.32 9.22 7.62
N LEU A 210 6.01 10.35 7.87
CA LEU A 210 7.45 10.50 7.62
C LEU A 210 8.27 9.54 8.47
N GLU A 211 7.98 9.44 9.77
CA GLU A 211 8.66 8.50 10.68
C GLU A 211 8.44 7.04 10.29
N LEU A 212 7.23 6.70 9.82
CA LEU A 212 6.86 5.34 9.48
C LEU A 212 7.46 4.87 8.15
N PHE A 213 7.41 5.70 7.11
CA PHE A 213 7.71 5.32 5.73
C PHE A 213 8.86 6.12 5.12
N GLY A 214 9.25 7.25 5.72
CA GLY A 214 10.31 8.11 5.22
C GLY A 214 11.70 7.55 5.47
N GLU A 215 12.67 8.06 4.73
CA GLU A 215 14.08 7.78 4.95
C GLU A 215 14.64 8.71 6.03
N LYS A 216 15.46 8.14 6.89
CA LYS A 216 16.18 8.87 7.93
C LYS A 216 17.31 9.67 7.28
N VAL A 217 17.27 10.98 7.43
CA VAL A 217 18.30 11.92 6.95
C VAL A 217 18.91 12.61 8.17
N VAL A 218 20.21 12.63 8.27
CA VAL A 218 20.94 13.34 9.33
C VAL A 218 21.55 14.60 8.72
N THR A 219 21.10 15.77 9.17
CA THR A 219 21.61 17.06 8.71
C THR A 219 21.98 17.91 9.92
N GLY A 220 23.26 18.30 10.05
CA GLY A 220 23.71 19.14 11.15
C GLY A 220 23.56 18.54 12.55
N GLY A 221 23.53 17.19 12.68
CA GLY A 221 23.33 16.49 13.95
C GLY A 221 21.85 16.25 14.30
N GLU A 222 20.91 16.83 13.54
CA GLU A 222 19.48 16.58 13.68
C GLU A 222 19.03 15.41 12.81
N VAL A 223 18.19 14.53 13.37
CA VAL A 223 17.53 13.42 12.65
C VAL A 223 16.20 13.92 12.10
N ARG A 224 16.04 13.84 10.79
CA ARG A 224 14.79 14.12 10.10
C ARG A 224 14.38 12.94 9.24
N PHE A 225 13.10 12.84 8.93
CA PHE A 225 12.57 11.84 8.01
C PHE A 225 11.99 12.55 6.78
N SER A 226 12.25 12.03 5.60
CA SER A 226 11.77 12.63 4.35
C SER A 226 11.46 11.56 3.30
N SER A 227 10.66 11.94 2.30
CA SER A 227 10.54 11.15 1.07
C SER A 227 11.77 11.41 0.18
N PRO A 228 12.37 10.36 -0.41
CA PRO A 228 13.48 10.54 -1.35
C PRO A 228 13.11 11.43 -2.53
N ALA A 229 14.08 12.21 -3.03
CA ALA A 229 13.85 13.15 -4.15
C ALA A 229 13.34 12.45 -5.42
N GLU A 230 13.77 11.22 -5.69
CA GLU A 230 13.32 10.41 -6.83
C GLU A 230 11.86 9.92 -6.69
N LEU A 231 11.32 9.87 -5.44
CA LEU A 231 9.95 9.48 -5.11
C LEU A 231 9.06 10.69 -4.77
N THR A 232 9.58 11.90 -4.95
CA THR A 232 8.88 13.15 -4.63
C THR A 232 8.51 13.91 -5.90
N TYR A 233 7.23 14.31 -5.99
CA TYR A 233 6.71 15.23 -7.00
C TYR A 233 5.71 16.19 -6.37
N THR A 234 6.11 17.45 -6.25
CA THR A 234 5.32 18.52 -5.62
C THR A 234 4.76 19.48 -6.67
N THR A 235 3.78 20.30 -6.27
CA THR A 235 3.21 21.37 -7.13
C THR A 235 4.23 22.38 -7.63
N LYS A 236 5.39 22.53 -6.94
CA LYS A 236 6.49 23.37 -7.41
C LYS A 236 7.26 22.78 -8.61
N GLN A 237 7.06 21.51 -8.92
CA GLN A 237 7.69 20.77 -10.02
C GLN A 237 6.70 20.51 -11.17
N ALA A 238 5.43 20.88 -10.98
CA ALA A 238 4.36 20.78 -11.97
C ALA A 238 4.31 22.03 -12.84
#